data_430ab049f6bc157c49ac690f50a75e2e
#
_entry.id   430ab049f6bc157c49ac690f50a75e2e
#
_cell.length_a   1.000
_cell.length_b   1.000
_cell.length_c   1.000
_cell.angle_alpha   90.00
_cell.angle_beta   90.00
_cell.angle_gamma   90.00
#
_symmetry.space_group_name_H-M   'P 1'
#
loop_
_entity.id
_entity.type
_entity.pdbx_description
1 polymer ?
#
loop_
_entity_poly.entity_id
_entity_poly.type
_entity_poly.pdbx_seq_one_letter_code
_entity_poly.pdbx_strand_id
1 'polypeptide(L)'
;MSLSNPALLAAGLLVAAGLAWAAVVVARRRAAALTAAGLTARGPGRGRARLGGVWFTIAGVAVLAIAMAGPAASVPVSRASGTVILAMDVSGSMTATDVVPSRLAAAKKAALSFITAQPDNVDIGVVAFHQGGLEAALPTADHASASAAVRRLKAAGGTSLGDAILASLSAITHKTVSFGRNGSAPNIGFWPSATIVLLSDGQNEGGAAGSSTGTDAGTDAAAAVAEKAGVHIDTVGVGTATGTTVVVDGYHLFTALDAAALKSIAQATGGTYHPASDAGELDGIASSINLRLTVTSQPLPLAGAFIALALVLLAAGAVLTVTRTGRVV
;
A
#
# COMPACT_ATOMS: atom_id res chain seq x y z
N MET A 1 -6.90 9.60 17.70
CA MET A 1 -7.36 8.45 18.50
C MET A 1 -8.79 8.15 18.12
N SER A 2 -9.09 6.94 17.67
CA SER A 2 -10.44 6.47 17.36
C SER A 2 -10.87 5.47 18.45
N LEU A 3 -12.15 5.50 18.81
CA LEU A 3 -12.76 4.54 19.74
C LEU A 3 -13.68 3.65 18.93
N SER A 4 -13.48 2.34 18.98
CA SER A 4 -14.30 1.38 18.22
C SER A 4 -15.70 1.21 18.83
N ASN A 5 -15.85 1.33 20.16
CA ASN A 5 -17.11 1.13 20.86
C ASN A 5 -17.35 2.15 22.00
N PRO A 6 -17.82 3.36 21.69
CA PRO A 6 -18.02 4.39 22.71
C PRO A 6 -19.11 4.04 23.73
N ALA A 7 -20.07 3.18 23.37
CA ALA A 7 -21.12 2.72 24.26
C ALA A 7 -20.57 1.86 25.42
N LEU A 8 -19.56 1.02 25.16
CA LEU A 8 -18.90 0.21 26.19
C LEU A 8 -18.11 1.06 27.17
N LEU A 9 -17.51 2.16 26.70
CA LEU A 9 -16.84 3.14 27.57
C LEU A 9 -17.84 3.78 28.55
N ALA A 10 -18.98 4.24 28.05
CA ALA A 10 -20.02 4.84 28.88
C ALA A 10 -20.56 3.86 29.92
N ALA A 11 -20.86 2.63 29.51
CA ALA A 11 -21.32 1.58 30.43
C ALA A 11 -20.28 1.25 31.53
N GLY A 12 -19.01 1.09 31.15
CA GLY A 12 -17.94 0.80 32.09
C GLY A 12 -17.66 1.94 33.08
N LEU A 13 -17.73 3.20 32.62
CA LEU A 13 -17.61 4.36 33.49
C LEU A 13 -18.77 4.48 34.46
N LEU A 14 -20.00 4.14 34.05
CA LEU A 14 -21.15 4.09 34.95
C LEU A 14 -20.99 3.01 36.05
N VAL A 15 -20.44 1.85 35.70
CA VAL A 15 -20.13 0.81 36.68
C VAL A 15 -19.05 1.29 37.66
N ALA A 16 -17.98 1.90 37.18
CA ALA A 16 -16.92 2.44 38.04
C ALA A 16 -17.46 3.55 38.97
N ALA A 17 -18.31 4.44 38.47
CA ALA A 17 -18.96 5.49 39.27
C ALA A 17 -19.92 4.90 40.33
N GLY A 18 -20.68 3.87 39.96
CA GLY A 18 -21.55 3.13 40.87
C GLY A 18 -20.77 2.46 42.01
N LEU A 19 -19.63 1.85 41.69
CA LEU A 19 -18.74 1.24 42.69
C LEU A 19 -18.14 2.29 43.63
N ALA A 20 -17.73 3.43 43.06
CA ALA A 20 -17.21 4.58 43.86
C ALA A 20 -18.27 5.12 44.80
N TRP A 21 -19.49 5.32 44.32
CA TRP A 21 -20.62 5.75 45.13
C TRP A 21 -20.95 4.78 46.23
N ALA A 22 -21.07 3.48 45.93
CA ALA A 22 -21.30 2.42 46.90
C ALA A 22 -20.20 2.39 47.98
N ALA A 23 -18.92 2.51 47.60
CA ALA A 23 -17.79 2.58 48.53
C ALA A 23 -17.90 3.76 49.49
N VAL A 24 -18.28 4.92 48.98
CA VAL A 24 -18.49 6.15 49.84
C VAL A 24 -19.68 5.96 50.75
N VAL A 25 -20.80 5.44 50.29
CA VAL A 25 -22.02 5.19 51.11
C VAL A 25 -21.72 4.18 52.23
N VAL A 26 -21.04 3.08 51.90
CA VAL A 26 -20.65 2.07 52.89
C VAL A 26 -19.70 2.65 53.94
N ALA A 27 -18.69 3.45 53.48
CA ALA A 27 -17.77 4.14 54.39
C ALA A 27 -18.50 5.11 55.34
N ARG A 28 -19.45 5.89 54.83
CA ARG A 28 -20.27 6.84 55.64
C ARG A 28 -21.15 6.07 56.62
N ARG A 29 -21.85 4.98 56.19
CA ARG A 29 -22.68 4.18 57.10
C ARG A 29 -21.85 3.53 58.23
N ARG A 30 -20.67 2.98 57.91
CA ARG A 30 -19.73 2.43 58.91
C ARG A 30 -19.26 3.52 59.90
N ALA A 31 -18.94 4.70 59.40
CA ALA A 31 -18.54 5.82 60.28
C ALA A 31 -19.68 6.23 61.21
N ALA A 32 -20.91 6.35 60.71
CA ALA A 32 -22.08 6.68 61.52
C ALA A 32 -22.40 5.60 62.56
N ALA A 33 -22.29 4.30 62.21
CA ALA A 33 -22.49 3.20 63.16
C ALA A 33 -21.42 3.19 64.29
N LEU A 34 -20.18 3.51 63.99
CA LEU A 34 -19.11 3.59 65.00
C LEU A 34 -19.31 4.79 65.95
N THR A 35 -19.77 5.92 65.43
CA THR A 35 -20.09 7.08 66.27
C THR A 35 -21.31 6.80 67.16
N ALA A 36 -22.34 6.13 66.63
CA ALA A 36 -23.53 5.73 67.41
C ALA A 36 -23.21 4.71 68.55
N ALA A 37 -22.18 3.87 68.31
CA ALA A 37 -21.69 2.91 69.33
C ALA A 37 -20.71 3.52 70.34
N GLY A 38 -20.54 4.85 70.37
CA GLY A 38 -19.63 5.56 71.28
C GLY A 38 -18.13 5.32 71.02
N LEU A 39 -17.80 4.68 69.91
CA LEU A 39 -16.44 4.35 69.53
C LEU A 39 -15.88 5.52 68.68
N THR A 40 -15.20 6.48 69.31
CA THR A 40 -14.49 7.54 68.55
C THR A 40 -13.33 6.93 67.78
N ALA A 41 -13.34 7.07 66.48
CA ALA A 41 -12.26 6.56 65.64
C ALA A 41 -10.93 7.30 66.04
N ARG A 42 -10.02 6.56 66.61
CA ARG A 42 -8.71 7.05 67.06
C ARG A 42 -7.85 7.48 65.84
N GLY A 43 -7.87 8.78 65.53
CA GLY A 43 -6.93 9.45 64.62
C GLY A 43 -7.34 9.49 63.13
N PRO A 44 -7.11 10.61 62.46
CA PRO A 44 -7.52 10.86 61.06
C PRO A 44 -6.74 10.03 59.99
N GLY A 45 -5.70 9.30 60.40
CA GLY A 45 -4.81 8.60 59.48
C GLY A 45 -5.25 7.16 59.07
N ARG A 46 -5.90 6.44 60.01
CA ARG A 46 -6.26 5.01 59.77
C ARG A 46 -7.48 4.79 58.90
N GLY A 47 -8.38 5.75 58.77
CA GLY A 47 -9.53 5.70 57.90
C GLY A 47 -9.19 5.87 56.42
N ARG A 48 -8.31 6.81 56.12
CA ARG A 48 -7.82 7.05 54.75
C ARG A 48 -6.96 5.90 54.21
N ALA A 49 -6.16 5.29 55.08
CA ALA A 49 -5.32 4.15 54.67
C ALA A 49 -6.12 2.89 54.30
N ARG A 50 -7.33 2.68 54.88
CA ARG A 50 -8.22 1.55 54.59
C ARG A 50 -8.95 1.67 53.23
N LEU A 51 -9.17 2.91 52.75
CA LEU A 51 -9.82 3.18 51.48
C LEU A 51 -8.87 3.04 50.25
N GLY A 52 -7.55 2.99 50.49
CA GLY A 52 -6.57 2.94 49.42
C GLY A 52 -6.76 1.75 48.45
N GLY A 53 -6.99 0.54 48.98
CA GLY A 53 -7.20 -0.67 48.15
C GLY A 53 -8.45 -0.56 47.27
N VAL A 54 -9.54 -0.02 47.82
CA VAL A 54 -10.80 0.16 47.08
C VAL A 54 -10.64 1.16 45.92
N TRP A 55 -9.87 2.22 46.10
CA TRP A 55 -9.61 3.17 45.04
C TRP A 55 -8.77 2.61 43.90
N PHE A 56 -7.79 1.75 44.21
CA PHE A 56 -7.04 1.02 43.19
C PHE A 56 -7.92 0.06 42.39
N THR A 57 -8.87 -0.61 43.04
CA THR A 57 -9.83 -1.50 42.37
C THR A 57 -10.74 -0.69 41.43
N ILE A 58 -11.28 0.44 41.90
CA ILE A 58 -12.13 1.32 41.08
C ILE A 58 -11.34 1.88 39.89
N ALA A 59 -10.10 2.31 40.10
CA ALA A 59 -9.22 2.77 39.03
C ALA A 59 -8.95 1.65 38.01
N GLY A 60 -8.69 0.41 38.49
CA GLY A 60 -8.51 -0.75 37.60
C GLY A 60 -9.74 -1.05 36.73
N VAL A 61 -10.94 -0.99 37.32
CA VAL A 61 -12.21 -1.15 36.57
C VAL A 61 -12.41 -0.03 35.54
N ALA A 62 -12.08 1.23 35.90
CA ALA A 62 -12.17 2.35 34.95
C ALA A 62 -11.20 2.21 33.78
N VAL A 63 -9.96 1.78 34.03
CA VAL A 63 -8.96 1.49 32.98
C VAL A 63 -9.38 0.32 32.12
N LEU A 64 -10.00 -0.72 32.70
CA LEU A 64 -10.54 -1.84 31.94
C LEU A 64 -11.69 -1.40 31.02
N ALA A 65 -12.55 -0.49 31.49
CA ALA A 65 -13.61 0.09 30.68
C ALA A 65 -13.04 0.87 29.46
N ILE A 66 -11.95 1.60 29.68
CA ILE A 66 -11.22 2.28 28.58
C ILE A 66 -10.64 1.23 27.59
N ALA A 67 -10.07 0.14 28.10
CA ALA A 67 -9.55 -0.93 27.26
C ALA A 67 -10.63 -1.57 26.37
N MET A 68 -11.83 -1.82 26.95
CA MET A 68 -12.99 -2.38 26.23
C MET A 68 -13.55 -1.43 25.16
N ALA A 69 -13.34 -0.13 25.29
CA ALA A 69 -13.72 0.84 24.27
C ALA A 69 -12.87 0.75 22.99
N GLY A 70 -11.80 -0.04 23.02
CA GLY A 70 -10.92 -0.29 21.88
C GLY A 70 -10.20 0.99 21.41
N PRO A 71 -9.41 1.66 22.28
CA PRO A 71 -8.64 2.82 21.86
C PRO A 71 -7.59 2.40 20.84
N ALA A 72 -7.56 3.06 19.68
CA ALA A 72 -6.57 2.87 18.66
C ALA A 72 -5.79 4.18 18.42
N ALA A 73 -4.47 4.08 18.38
CA ALA A 73 -3.62 5.16 17.93
C ALA A 73 -3.32 4.97 16.44
N SER A 74 -3.56 6.00 15.63
CA SER A 74 -3.07 6.01 14.25
C SER A 74 -1.58 6.29 14.27
N VAL A 75 -0.79 5.25 14.03
CA VAL A 75 0.65 5.40 13.83
C VAL A 75 0.89 5.44 12.32
N PRO A 76 1.58 6.47 11.79
CA PRO A 76 2.00 6.44 10.40
C PRO A 76 3.02 5.32 10.25
N VAL A 77 2.57 4.18 9.76
CA VAL A 77 3.47 3.10 9.35
C VAL A 77 3.78 3.40 7.90
N SER A 78 5.02 3.77 7.61
CA SER A 78 5.52 3.81 6.25
C SER A 78 5.55 2.38 5.73
N ARG A 79 4.40 1.86 5.33
CA ARG A 79 4.38 0.71 4.45
C ARG A 79 4.63 1.25 3.07
N ALA A 80 5.84 1.05 2.60
CA ALA A 80 6.17 1.13 1.20
C ALA A 80 5.47 -0.03 0.45
N SER A 81 4.14 -0.13 0.55
CA SER A 81 3.39 -1.06 -0.27
C SER A 81 2.93 -0.30 -1.50
N GLY A 82 3.68 -0.43 -2.56
CA GLY A 82 3.30 0.05 -3.88
C GLY A 82 3.06 -1.14 -4.79
N THR A 83 2.22 -0.96 -5.79
CA THR A 83 2.09 -1.91 -6.90
C THR A 83 2.87 -1.36 -8.09
N VAL A 84 3.81 -2.14 -8.60
CA VAL A 84 4.57 -1.78 -9.81
C VAL A 84 4.23 -2.76 -10.90
N ILE A 85 3.87 -2.25 -12.07
CA ILE A 85 3.73 -3.05 -13.27
C ILE A 85 4.90 -2.76 -14.21
N LEU A 86 5.68 -3.79 -14.50
CA LEU A 86 6.68 -3.74 -15.55
C LEU A 86 5.98 -4.06 -16.88
N ALA A 87 5.65 -3.03 -17.66
CA ALA A 87 5.10 -3.16 -18.99
C ALA A 87 6.26 -3.27 -20.00
N MET A 88 6.46 -4.46 -20.53
CA MET A 88 7.59 -4.78 -21.39
C MET A 88 7.15 -4.98 -22.84
N ASP A 89 7.71 -4.17 -23.71
CA ASP A 89 7.56 -4.33 -25.14
C ASP A 89 8.30 -5.58 -25.61
N VAL A 90 7.57 -6.47 -26.27
CA VAL A 90 8.12 -7.68 -26.86
C VAL A 90 7.94 -7.71 -28.38
N SER A 91 7.70 -6.56 -29.00
CA SER A 91 7.55 -6.44 -30.45
C SER A 91 8.79 -6.85 -31.24
N GLY A 92 8.63 -7.04 -32.53
CA GLY A 92 9.72 -7.40 -33.43
C GLY A 92 10.88 -6.40 -33.45
N SER A 93 10.60 -5.09 -33.28
CA SER A 93 11.61 -4.04 -33.20
C SER A 93 12.55 -4.19 -32.00
N MET A 94 12.11 -4.86 -30.93
CA MET A 94 12.92 -5.14 -29.74
C MET A 94 14.00 -6.22 -29.97
N THR A 95 14.00 -6.87 -31.15
CA THR A 95 15.11 -7.76 -31.57
C THR A 95 16.32 -6.98 -32.08
N ALA A 96 16.19 -5.66 -32.30
CA ALA A 96 17.26 -4.80 -32.75
C ALA A 96 18.51 -4.88 -31.87
N THR A 97 19.68 -4.77 -32.48
CA THR A 97 21.00 -4.94 -31.84
C THR A 97 21.78 -3.64 -31.74
N ASP A 98 21.11 -2.50 -31.93
CA ASP A 98 21.68 -1.18 -31.66
C ASP A 98 21.95 -0.94 -30.17
N VAL A 99 21.26 -1.72 -29.28
CA VAL A 99 21.60 -1.89 -27.87
C VAL A 99 22.05 -3.35 -27.67
N VAL A 100 23.26 -3.55 -27.17
CA VAL A 100 23.88 -4.89 -27.06
C VAL A 100 23.36 -5.65 -25.83
N PRO A 101 23.01 -6.95 -25.93
CA PRO A 101 23.04 -7.81 -27.11
C PRO A 101 21.81 -7.65 -28.03
N SER A 102 20.70 -7.20 -27.53
CA SER A 102 19.50 -6.71 -28.23
C SER A 102 18.68 -5.85 -27.29
N ARG A 103 17.79 -4.99 -27.83
CA ARG A 103 16.90 -4.14 -27.02
C ARG A 103 16.13 -4.95 -25.99
N LEU A 104 15.52 -6.08 -26.39
CA LEU A 104 14.77 -6.95 -25.47
C LEU A 104 15.66 -7.57 -24.40
N ALA A 105 16.87 -8.01 -24.75
CA ALA A 105 17.78 -8.59 -23.76
C ALA A 105 18.25 -7.55 -22.75
N ALA A 106 18.54 -6.34 -23.19
CA ALA A 106 18.90 -5.22 -22.31
C ALA A 106 17.73 -4.81 -21.42
N ALA A 107 16.50 -4.69 -21.97
CA ALA A 107 15.29 -4.41 -21.21
C ALA A 107 15.00 -5.49 -20.15
N LYS A 108 15.15 -6.78 -20.47
CA LYS A 108 15.04 -7.88 -19.50
C LYS A 108 16.05 -7.76 -18.37
N LYS A 109 17.31 -7.46 -18.69
CA LYS A 109 18.35 -7.28 -17.68
C LYS A 109 17.97 -6.13 -16.72
N ALA A 110 17.56 -5.00 -17.26
CA ALA A 110 17.12 -3.83 -16.46
C ALA A 110 15.91 -4.17 -15.59
N ALA A 111 14.91 -4.87 -16.14
CA ALA A 111 13.74 -5.31 -15.39
C ALA A 111 14.11 -6.25 -14.23
N LEU A 112 15.04 -7.19 -14.45
CA LEU A 112 15.52 -8.09 -13.39
C LEU A 112 16.31 -7.33 -12.32
N SER A 113 17.17 -6.39 -12.71
CA SER A 113 17.87 -5.51 -11.75
C SER A 113 16.89 -4.66 -10.95
N PHE A 114 15.85 -4.11 -11.60
CA PHE A 114 14.78 -3.36 -10.94
C PHE A 114 14.05 -4.22 -9.90
N ILE A 115 13.61 -5.43 -10.28
CA ILE A 115 12.90 -6.36 -9.36
C ILE A 115 13.77 -6.67 -8.13
N THR A 116 15.07 -6.93 -8.35
CA THR A 116 16.00 -7.27 -7.26
C THR A 116 16.27 -6.10 -6.30
N ALA A 117 16.18 -4.86 -6.81
CA ALA A 117 16.40 -3.65 -6.02
C ALA A 117 15.17 -3.24 -5.19
N GLN A 118 13.99 -3.81 -5.46
CA GLN A 118 12.78 -3.44 -4.74
C GLN A 118 12.68 -4.14 -3.39
N PRO A 119 12.13 -3.47 -2.37
CA PRO A 119 11.82 -4.09 -1.08
C PRO A 119 10.73 -5.18 -1.21
N ASP A 120 10.79 -6.22 -0.38
CA ASP A 120 9.87 -7.37 -0.39
C ASP A 120 8.37 -7.02 -0.22
N ASN A 121 8.07 -5.79 0.19
CA ASN A 121 6.70 -5.29 0.40
C ASN A 121 6.13 -4.52 -0.80
N VAL A 122 6.82 -4.52 -1.93
CA VAL A 122 6.34 -3.99 -3.20
C VAL A 122 5.82 -5.14 -4.05
N ASP A 123 4.54 -5.06 -4.44
CA ASP A 123 3.95 -6.04 -5.35
C ASP A 123 4.37 -5.73 -6.79
N ILE A 124 5.02 -6.68 -7.47
CA ILE A 124 5.49 -6.51 -8.83
C ILE A 124 4.71 -7.41 -9.78
N GLY A 125 4.05 -6.79 -10.77
CA GLY A 125 3.43 -7.44 -11.90
C GLY A 125 4.26 -7.27 -13.17
N VAL A 126 4.11 -8.16 -14.13
CA VAL A 126 4.78 -8.08 -15.44
C VAL A 126 3.71 -8.19 -16.54
N VAL A 127 3.67 -7.21 -17.41
CA VAL A 127 2.81 -7.19 -18.60
C VAL A 127 3.70 -7.14 -19.81
N ALA A 128 3.73 -8.22 -20.58
CA ALA A 128 4.36 -8.23 -21.88
C ALA A 128 3.31 -7.90 -22.95
N PHE A 129 3.61 -6.98 -23.81
CA PHE A 129 2.69 -6.54 -24.82
C PHE A 129 3.30 -6.56 -26.22
N HIS A 130 2.47 -6.97 -27.18
CA HIS A 130 2.72 -6.90 -28.61
C HIS A 130 1.39 -6.78 -29.34
N GLN A 131 1.40 -6.39 -30.61
CA GLN A 131 0.18 -6.34 -31.42
C GLN A 131 -0.43 -7.75 -31.54
N GLY A 132 -1.68 -7.91 -31.07
CA GLY A 132 -2.43 -9.17 -31.15
C GLY A 132 -2.26 -10.11 -29.96
N GLY A 133 -1.49 -9.74 -28.93
CA GLY A 133 -1.35 -10.55 -27.72
C GLY A 133 -0.88 -9.79 -26.49
N LEU A 134 -1.28 -10.32 -25.35
CA LEU A 134 -0.95 -9.76 -24.05
C LEU A 134 -0.71 -10.90 -23.07
N GLU A 135 0.49 -10.95 -22.51
CA GLU A 135 0.83 -11.91 -21.46
C GLU A 135 1.02 -11.13 -20.16
N ALA A 136 0.20 -11.40 -19.16
CA ALA A 136 0.26 -10.71 -17.89
C ALA A 136 0.50 -11.66 -16.72
N ALA A 137 1.51 -11.37 -15.91
CA ALA A 137 1.67 -11.92 -14.57
C ALA A 137 1.16 -10.89 -13.57
N LEU A 138 0.17 -11.27 -12.75
CA LEU A 138 -0.45 -10.39 -11.76
C LEU A 138 0.56 -9.91 -10.72
N PRO A 139 0.35 -8.73 -10.12
CA PRO A 139 1.19 -8.21 -9.06
C PRO A 139 1.30 -9.18 -7.88
N THR A 140 2.52 -9.42 -7.43
CA THR A 140 2.83 -10.31 -6.32
C THR A 140 4.05 -9.83 -5.55
N ALA A 141 4.08 -10.08 -4.24
CA ALA A 141 5.25 -9.90 -3.41
C ALA A 141 6.33 -10.97 -3.66
N ASP A 142 6.00 -12.04 -4.40
CA ASP A 142 6.97 -13.05 -4.84
C ASP A 142 7.77 -12.55 -6.04
N HIS A 143 8.86 -11.85 -5.77
CA HIS A 143 9.76 -11.29 -6.78
C HIS A 143 10.44 -12.39 -7.63
N ALA A 144 10.54 -13.62 -7.13
CA ALA A 144 11.06 -14.73 -7.91
C ALA A 144 10.10 -15.11 -9.06
N SER A 145 8.79 -15.10 -8.79
CA SER A 145 7.76 -15.33 -9.82
C SER A 145 7.76 -14.22 -10.87
N ALA A 146 7.85 -12.93 -10.47
CA ALA A 146 7.98 -11.82 -11.41
C ALA A 146 9.24 -11.93 -12.27
N SER A 147 10.38 -12.26 -11.67
CA SER A 147 11.64 -12.48 -12.38
C SER A 147 11.55 -13.64 -13.37
N ALA A 148 10.88 -14.74 -13.01
CA ALA A 148 10.64 -15.87 -13.90
C ALA A 148 9.76 -15.49 -15.10
N ALA A 149 8.75 -14.62 -14.90
CA ALA A 149 7.93 -14.10 -15.98
C ALA A 149 8.79 -13.30 -16.97
N VAL A 150 9.60 -12.33 -16.49
CA VAL A 150 10.51 -11.54 -17.35
C VAL A 150 11.45 -12.45 -18.18
N ARG A 151 12.03 -13.48 -17.57
CA ARG A 151 12.97 -14.38 -18.28
C ARG A 151 12.32 -15.13 -19.44
N ARG A 152 11.03 -15.51 -19.31
CA ARG A 152 10.29 -16.27 -20.35
C ARG A 152 9.88 -15.44 -21.55
N LEU A 153 9.88 -14.11 -21.47
CA LEU A 153 9.46 -13.23 -22.55
C LEU A 153 10.24 -13.52 -23.84
N LYS A 154 9.55 -13.47 -24.96
CA LYS A 154 10.13 -13.65 -26.31
C LYS A 154 9.57 -12.57 -27.22
N ALA A 155 10.37 -12.11 -28.17
CA ALA A 155 9.90 -11.15 -29.16
C ALA A 155 8.81 -11.77 -30.06
N ALA A 156 7.73 -11.01 -30.29
CA ALA A 156 6.60 -11.40 -31.14
C ALA A 156 5.79 -10.17 -31.57
N GLY A 157 5.30 -10.17 -32.81
CA GLY A 157 4.32 -9.20 -33.33
C GLY A 157 4.79 -7.74 -33.38
N GLY A 158 3.83 -6.84 -33.55
CA GLY A 158 4.00 -5.40 -33.53
C GLY A 158 3.76 -4.77 -32.16
N THR A 159 3.60 -3.43 -32.07
CA THR A 159 3.49 -2.69 -30.80
C THR A 159 2.14 -1.97 -30.68
N SER A 160 1.52 -1.99 -29.50
CA SER A 160 0.38 -1.17 -29.11
C SER A 160 0.58 -0.62 -27.70
N LEU A 161 1.02 0.64 -27.60
CA LEU A 161 1.27 1.31 -26.32
C LEU A 161 -0.01 1.56 -25.53
N GLY A 162 -1.11 1.90 -26.21
CA GLY A 162 -2.41 2.09 -25.57
C GLY A 162 -2.92 0.83 -24.90
N ASP A 163 -2.82 -0.32 -25.58
CA ASP A 163 -3.23 -1.61 -25.03
C ASP A 163 -2.32 -2.03 -23.86
N ALA A 164 -1.03 -1.71 -23.93
CA ALA A 164 -0.09 -1.94 -22.82
C ALA A 164 -0.49 -1.20 -21.56
N ILE A 165 -0.88 0.07 -21.68
CA ILE A 165 -1.35 0.88 -20.56
C ILE A 165 -2.65 0.31 -19.98
N LEU A 166 -3.64 0.00 -20.82
CA LEU A 166 -4.93 -0.56 -20.38
C LEU A 166 -4.76 -1.92 -19.70
N ALA A 167 -3.86 -2.76 -20.20
CA ALA A 167 -3.53 -4.03 -19.60
C ALA A 167 -2.83 -3.88 -18.24
N SER A 168 -1.91 -2.95 -18.14
CA SER A 168 -1.25 -2.63 -16.89
C SER A 168 -2.24 -2.13 -15.85
N LEU A 169 -3.19 -1.28 -16.23
CA LEU A 169 -4.30 -0.86 -15.39
C LEU A 169 -5.22 -2.02 -15.01
N SER A 170 -5.43 -2.98 -15.92
CA SER A 170 -6.20 -4.20 -15.64
C SER A 170 -5.50 -5.07 -14.59
N ALA A 171 -4.18 -5.19 -14.67
CA ALA A 171 -3.38 -5.92 -13.69
C ALA A 171 -3.40 -5.24 -12.31
N ILE A 172 -3.33 -3.91 -12.24
CA ILE A 172 -3.43 -3.13 -10.99
C ILE A 172 -4.79 -3.31 -10.34
N THR A 173 -5.86 -3.21 -11.13
CA THR A 173 -7.24 -3.22 -10.61
C THR A 173 -7.83 -4.62 -10.41
N HIS A 174 -7.14 -5.65 -10.91
CA HIS A 174 -7.64 -7.04 -11.00
C HIS A 174 -8.98 -7.14 -11.76
N LYS A 175 -9.22 -6.22 -12.70
CA LYS A 175 -10.44 -6.16 -13.53
C LYS A 175 -10.06 -5.79 -14.95
N THR A 176 -10.78 -6.30 -15.93
CA THR A 176 -10.58 -5.90 -17.33
C THR A 176 -10.88 -4.42 -17.51
N VAL A 177 -9.89 -3.65 -17.94
CA VAL A 177 -9.99 -2.22 -18.24
C VAL A 177 -9.98 -2.07 -19.76
N SER A 178 -11.06 -1.57 -20.32
CA SER A 178 -11.20 -1.29 -21.75
C SER A 178 -12.12 -0.10 -21.97
N PHE A 179 -11.98 0.57 -23.09
CA PHE A 179 -12.94 1.60 -23.49
C PHE A 179 -14.31 0.98 -23.80
N GLY A 180 -15.36 1.68 -23.41
CA GLY A 180 -16.71 1.29 -23.78
C GLY A 180 -16.91 1.33 -25.30
N ARG A 181 -17.93 0.63 -25.82
CA ARG A 181 -18.25 0.61 -27.26
C ARG A 181 -18.44 2.00 -27.87
N ASN A 182 -18.77 2.99 -27.06
CA ASN A 182 -18.95 4.40 -27.48
C ASN A 182 -17.69 5.24 -27.24
N GLY A 183 -16.52 4.62 -27.02
CA GLY A 183 -15.28 5.32 -26.69
C GLY A 183 -15.25 5.92 -25.28
N SER A 184 -16.23 5.59 -24.40
CA SER A 184 -16.26 6.11 -23.04
C SER A 184 -15.10 5.56 -22.22
N ALA A 185 -14.38 6.46 -21.52
CA ALA A 185 -13.28 6.09 -20.65
C ALA A 185 -13.80 5.31 -19.43
N PRO A 186 -13.16 4.19 -19.06
CA PRO A 186 -13.52 3.42 -17.89
C PRO A 186 -13.22 4.17 -16.59
N ASN A 187 -14.09 4.03 -15.59
CA ASN A 187 -13.79 4.49 -14.23
C ASN A 187 -13.22 3.33 -13.41
N ILE A 188 -11.95 3.40 -13.10
CA ILE A 188 -11.21 2.33 -12.43
C ILE A 188 -10.90 2.62 -10.95
N GLY A 189 -11.38 3.75 -10.41
CA GLY A 189 -11.06 4.20 -9.06
C GLY A 189 -9.74 4.98 -8.99
N PHE A 190 -9.19 5.14 -7.79
CA PHE A 190 -7.99 5.94 -7.52
C PHE A 190 -6.88 5.08 -6.89
N TRP A 191 -5.70 5.03 -7.53
CA TRP A 191 -4.58 4.13 -7.24
C TRP A 191 -3.25 4.87 -7.15
N PRO A 192 -3.07 5.82 -6.24
CA PRO A 192 -1.92 6.75 -6.21
C PRO A 192 -0.60 6.08 -5.83
N SER A 193 -0.62 4.87 -5.29
CA SER A 193 0.58 4.07 -4.97
C SER A 193 0.93 3.05 -6.06
N ALA A 194 0.22 3.07 -7.19
CA ALA A 194 0.53 2.23 -8.32
C ALA A 194 1.39 3.00 -9.34
N THR A 195 2.41 2.34 -9.85
CA THR A 195 3.31 2.88 -10.87
C THR A 195 3.43 1.86 -12.00
N ILE A 196 3.41 2.33 -13.24
CA ILE A 196 3.72 1.52 -14.42
C ILE A 196 5.10 1.94 -14.90
N VAL A 197 5.98 0.98 -15.10
CA VAL A 197 7.29 1.18 -15.74
C VAL A 197 7.20 0.59 -17.14
N LEU A 198 7.11 1.45 -18.14
CA LEU A 198 6.93 1.07 -19.54
C LEU A 198 8.29 1.04 -20.23
N LEU A 199 8.76 -0.14 -20.63
CA LEU A 199 10.00 -0.35 -21.37
C LEU A 199 9.66 -0.63 -22.84
N SER A 200 9.96 0.29 -23.74
CA SER A 200 9.65 0.19 -25.17
C SER A 200 10.63 1.06 -26.00
N ASP A 201 10.68 0.84 -27.30
CA ASP A 201 11.31 1.77 -28.24
C ASP A 201 10.35 2.90 -28.69
N GLY A 202 9.15 2.92 -28.17
CA GLY A 202 8.16 3.97 -28.44
C GLY A 202 7.47 3.85 -29.80
N GLN A 203 7.87 2.93 -30.65
CA GLN A 203 7.17 2.73 -31.92
C GLN A 203 5.77 2.16 -31.67
N ASN A 204 4.79 2.76 -32.29
CA ASN A 204 3.38 2.34 -32.17
C ASN A 204 2.87 1.95 -33.57
N GLU A 205 2.71 0.65 -33.82
CA GLU A 205 2.28 0.15 -35.13
C GLU A 205 0.75 0.09 -35.28
N GLY A 206 0.01 0.76 -34.39
CA GLY A 206 -1.44 0.97 -34.48
C GLY A 206 -2.27 -0.06 -33.77
N GLY A 207 -3.08 0.43 -32.80
CA GLY A 207 -4.21 -0.34 -32.26
C GLY A 207 -5.27 -0.58 -33.31
N ALA A 208 -6.09 -1.61 -33.06
CA ALA A 208 -7.22 -2.17 -33.83
C ALA A 208 -7.54 -1.53 -35.17
N ALA A 209 -7.42 -2.30 -36.23
CA ALA A 209 -7.85 -1.96 -37.58
C ALA A 209 -9.24 -1.30 -37.57
N GLY A 210 -9.29 0.00 -37.84
CA GLY A 210 -10.56 0.76 -37.93
C GLY A 210 -10.50 2.21 -37.49
N SER A 211 -9.47 2.67 -36.79
CA SER A 211 -9.31 4.08 -36.45
C SER A 211 -8.45 4.77 -37.49
N SER A 212 -9.06 5.52 -38.39
CA SER A 212 -8.41 6.38 -39.36
C SER A 212 -7.86 7.69 -38.74
N THR A 213 -7.84 7.79 -37.44
CA THR A 213 -7.28 8.90 -36.66
C THR A 213 -6.06 8.36 -35.93
N GLY A 214 -4.90 8.85 -36.29
CA GLY A 214 -3.52 8.46 -35.93
C GLY A 214 -3.33 7.62 -34.65
N THR A 215 -2.36 6.77 -34.74
CA THR A 215 -1.89 5.81 -33.71
C THR A 215 -1.77 6.38 -32.29
N ASP A 216 -1.65 7.67 -32.12
CA ASP A 216 -1.45 8.37 -30.85
C ASP A 216 -2.73 8.57 -30.03
N ALA A 217 -3.88 8.72 -30.67
CA ALA A 217 -5.14 9.02 -29.96
C ALA A 217 -5.58 7.92 -28.97
N GLY A 218 -5.32 6.66 -29.26
CA GLY A 218 -5.61 5.53 -28.37
C GLY A 218 -4.66 5.50 -27.16
N THR A 219 -3.40 5.81 -27.39
CA THR A 219 -2.36 5.89 -26.36
C THR A 219 -2.62 7.06 -25.41
N ASP A 220 -2.94 8.25 -25.96
CA ASP A 220 -3.28 9.43 -25.17
C ASP A 220 -4.53 9.22 -24.32
N ALA A 221 -5.56 8.56 -24.90
CA ALA A 221 -6.76 8.22 -24.16
C ALA A 221 -6.48 7.24 -23.01
N ALA A 222 -5.61 6.24 -23.21
CA ALA A 222 -5.22 5.29 -22.17
C ALA A 222 -4.38 5.98 -21.08
N ALA A 223 -3.46 6.87 -21.45
CA ALA A 223 -2.69 7.69 -20.51
C ALA A 223 -3.61 8.60 -19.66
N ALA A 224 -4.65 9.20 -20.26
CA ALA A 224 -5.62 9.99 -19.53
C ALA A 224 -6.45 9.16 -18.53
N VAL A 225 -6.70 7.87 -18.80
CA VAL A 225 -7.32 6.97 -17.82
C VAL A 225 -6.37 6.73 -16.65
N ALA A 226 -5.07 6.50 -16.90
CA ALA A 226 -4.07 6.33 -15.86
C ALA A 226 -3.92 7.59 -15.00
N GLU A 227 -3.85 8.78 -15.61
CA GLU A 227 -3.80 10.07 -14.91
C GLU A 227 -4.99 10.25 -13.96
N LYS A 228 -6.22 10.04 -14.45
CA LYS A 228 -7.44 10.14 -13.62
C LYS A 228 -7.48 9.14 -12.48
N ALA A 229 -6.86 7.97 -12.67
CA ALA A 229 -6.71 6.96 -11.63
C ALA A 229 -5.57 7.27 -10.65
N GLY A 230 -4.78 8.31 -10.87
CA GLY A 230 -3.60 8.63 -10.07
C GLY A 230 -2.43 7.66 -10.27
N VAL A 231 -2.45 6.87 -11.35
CA VAL A 231 -1.38 5.94 -11.70
C VAL A 231 -0.33 6.68 -12.52
N HIS A 232 0.92 6.66 -12.06
CA HIS A 232 2.04 7.27 -12.78
C HIS A 232 2.66 6.26 -13.74
N ILE A 233 3.08 6.75 -14.92
CA ILE A 233 3.77 5.93 -15.92
C ILE A 233 5.17 6.49 -16.12
N ASP A 234 6.17 5.79 -15.57
CA ASP A 234 7.56 6.05 -15.90
C ASP A 234 7.90 5.29 -17.19
N THR A 235 8.49 5.98 -18.15
CA THR A 235 8.81 5.38 -19.44
C THR A 235 10.31 5.26 -19.63
N VAL A 236 10.75 4.11 -20.12
CA VAL A 236 12.14 3.78 -20.41
C VAL A 236 12.28 3.54 -21.90
N GLY A 237 12.94 4.46 -22.59
CA GLY A 237 13.17 4.38 -24.02
C GLY A 237 14.38 3.50 -24.32
N VAL A 238 14.16 2.34 -24.93
CA VAL A 238 15.22 1.37 -25.24
C VAL A 238 15.55 1.43 -26.73
N GLY A 239 16.75 1.86 -27.09
CA GLY A 239 17.19 1.97 -28.47
C GLY A 239 17.93 3.27 -28.74
N THR A 240 18.35 3.44 -29.98
CA THR A 240 19.03 4.65 -30.44
C THR A 240 18.16 5.48 -31.37
N ALA A 241 18.35 6.80 -31.35
CA ALA A 241 17.64 7.73 -32.26
C ALA A 241 18.06 7.52 -33.73
N THR A 242 19.28 7.02 -33.95
CA THR A 242 19.78 6.71 -35.31
C THR A 242 19.10 5.48 -35.88
N GLY A 243 18.58 4.60 -35.02
CA GLY A 243 17.90 3.37 -35.39
C GLY A 243 18.78 2.32 -36.05
N THR A 244 18.16 1.22 -36.41
CA THR A 244 18.80 0.13 -37.14
C THR A 244 17.76 -0.64 -37.96
N THR A 245 18.21 -1.51 -38.85
CA THR A 245 17.31 -2.37 -39.61
C THR A 245 17.27 -3.75 -38.97
N VAL A 246 16.05 -4.26 -38.70
CA VAL A 246 15.81 -5.60 -38.20
C VAL A 246 15.13 -6.45 -39.27
N VAL A 247 15.32 -7.77 -39.19
CA VAL A 247 14.62 -8.72 -40.03
C VAL A 247 13.52 -9.38 -39.21
N VAL A 248 12.26 -9.09 -39.57
CA VAL A 248 11.08 -9.67 -38.93
C VAL A 248 10.29 -10.38 -40.02
N ASP A 249 10.05 -11.69 -39.83
CA ASP A 249 9.33 -12.54 -40.81
C ASP A 249 9.84 -12.45 -42.25
N GLY A 250 11.16 -12.25 -42.42
CA GLY A 250 11.82 -12.11 -43.70
C GLY A 250 11.78 -10.71 -44.32
N TYR A 251 11.15 -9.74 -43.66
CA TYR A 251 11.13 -8.32 -44.08
C TYR A 251 12.18 -7.50 -43.34
N HIS A 252 12.83 -6.60 -44.08
CA HIS A 252 13.75 -5.63 -43.51
C HIS A 252 12.96 -4.39 -43.06
N LEU A 253 12.83 -4.22 -41.75
CA LEU A 253 12.13 -3.09 -41.14
C LEU A 253 13.16 -2.14 -40.50
N PHE A 254 13.08 -0.87 -40.81
CA PHE A 254 13.84 0.15 -40.11
C PHE A 254 13.13 0.49 -38.82
N THR A 255 13.85 0.49 -37.71
CA THR A 255 13.34 0.82 -36.38
C THR A 255 14.28 1.81 -35.68
N ALA A 256 13.70 2.86 -35.05
CA ALA A 256 14.42 3.85 -34.26
C ALA A 256 13.64 4.15 -32.99
N LEU A 257 14.31 4.65 -31.97
CA LEU A 257 13.65 5.06 -30.73
C LEU A 257 12.75 6.29 -30.98
N ASP A 258 11.46 6.17 -30.68
CA ASP A 258 10.53 7.30 -30.60
C ASP A 258 10.45 7.83 -29.16
N ALA A 259 11.42 8.66 -28.81
CA ALA A 259 11.46 9.28 -27.49
C ALA A 259 10.33 10.30 -27.27
N ALA A 260 9.71 10.84 -28.35
CA ALA A 260 8.65 11.84 -28.22
C ALA A 260 7.36 11.21 -27.71
N ALA A 261 6.97 10.05 -28.24
CA ALA A 261 5.81 9.30 -27.78
C ALA A 261 5.94 8.90 -26.30
N LEU A 262 7.10 8.36 -25.90
CA LEU A 262 7.36 7.95 -24.51
C LEU A 262 7.37 9.13 -23.54
N LYS A 263 7.94 10.28 -23.93
CA LYS A 263 7.92 11.51 -23.13
C LYS A 263 6.50 12.04 -22.95
N SER A 264 5.67 11.99 -24.00
CA SER A 264 4.26 12.42 -23.93
C SER A 264 3.49 11.61 -22.89
N ILE A 265 3.63 10.28 -22.92
CA ILE A 265 2.98 9.36 -21.93
C ILE A 265 3.44 9.69 -20.51
N ALA A 266 4.75 9.82 -20.28
CA ALA A 266 5.28 10.12 -18.95
C ALA A 266 4.77 11.47 -18.44
N GLN A 267 4.83 12.52 -19.27
CA GLN A 267 4.36 13.86 -18.90
C GLN A 267 2.84 13.89 -18.60
N ALA A 268 2.02 13.23 -19.42
CA ALA A 268 0.60 13.16 -19.24
C ALA A 268 0.19 12.53 -17.90
N THR A 269 0.97 11.57 -17.39
CA THR A 269 0.67 10.84 -16.17
C THR A 269 1.48 11.32 -14.95
N GLY A 270 2.30 12.36 -15.10
CA GLY A 270 3.17 12.87 -14.03
C GLY A 270 4.32 11.94 -13.66
N GLY A 271 4.69 11.03 -14.55
CA GLY A 271 5.88 10.18 -14.48
C GLY A 271 7.12 10.83 -15.12
N THR A 272 8.18 10.04 -15.27
CA THR A 272 9.47 10.47 -15.79
C THR A 272 9.90 9.63 -17.00
N TYR A 273 10.46 10.27 -18.00
CA TYR A 273 11.10 9.57 -19.13
C TYR A 273 12.58 9.34 -18.85
N HIS A 274 13.04 8.12 -19.05
CA HIS A 274 14.43 7.70 -18.92
C HIS A 274 14.96 7.21 -20.26
N PRO A 275 15.93 7.88 -20.87
CA PRO A 275 16.61 7.37 -22.06
C PRO A 275 17.52 6.21 -21.66
N ALA A 276 17.61 5.19 -22.51
CA ALA A 276 18.50 4.07 -22.33
C ALA A 276 19.09 3.66 -23.69
N SER A 277 20.14 4.33 -24.07
CA SER A 277 20.86 4.06 -25.31
C SER A 277 21.87 2.92 -25.18
N ASP A 278 22.20 2.52 -23.94
CA ASP A 278 23.06 1.37 -23.64
C ASP A 278 22.58 0.56 -22.42
N ALA A 279 23.14 -0.63 -22.26
CA ALA A 279 22.78 -1.53 -21.16
C ALA A 279 23.22 -1.01 -19.78
N GLY A 280 24.22 -0.12 -19.70
CA GLY A 280 24.69 0.47 -18.45
C GLY A 280 23.73 1.57 -17.95
N GLU A 281 23.18 2.37 -18.84
CA GLU A 281 22.14 3.35 -18.51
C GLU A 281 20.90 2.65 -17.97
N LEU A 282 20.47 1.52 -18.56
CA LEU A 282 19.35 0.71 -18.10
C LEU A 282 19.54 0.19 -16.67
N ASP A 283 20.73 -0.24 -16.29
CA ASP A 283 21.01 -0.70 -14.92
C ASP A 283 20.90 0.45 -13.90
N GLY A 284 21.27 1.69 -14.28
CA GLY A 284 21.15 2.89 -13.44
C GLY A 284 19.71 3.35 -13.22
N ILE A 285 18.83 3.16 -14.19
CA ILE A 285 17.42 3.60 -14.13
C ILE A 285 16.66 2.89 -13.02
N ALA A 286 16.95 1.63 -12.76
CA ALA A 286 16.30 0.84 -11.70
C ALA A 286 16.36 1.51 -10.31
N SER A 287 17.46 2.25 -10.03
CA SER A 287 17.64 2.97 -8.77
C SER A 287 17.06 4.40 -8.79
N SER A 288 16.80 4.96 -9.98
CA SER A 288 16.30 6.34 -10.14
C SER A 288 14.77 6.44 -10.16
N ILE A 289 14.06 5.33 -10.40
CA ILE A 289 12.60 5.30 -10.38
C ILE A 289 12.13 5.45 -8.92
N ASN A 290 11.59 6.64 -8.62
CA ASN A 290 11.02 6.93 -7.31
C ASN A 290 9.62 6.32 -7.20
N LEU A 291 9.52 5.19 -6.49
CA LEU A 291 8.21 4.67 -6.12
C LEU A 291 7.55 5.64 -5.14
N ARG A 292 6.37 6.13 -5.48
CA ARG A 292 5.56 6.95 -4.57
C ARG A 292 4.95 6.06 -3.49
N LEU A 293 5.62 6.04 -2.34
CA LEU A 293 5.20 5.24 -1.19
C LEU A 293 4.05 5.95 -0.49
N THR A 294 2.88 5.35 -0.47
CA THR A 294 1.75 5.90 0.28
C THR A 294 1.90 5.57 1.76
N VAL A 295 1.98 6.60 2.60
CA VAL A 295 1.97 6.45 4.05
C VAL A 295 0.55 6.12 4.49
N THR A 296 0.27 4.84 4.71
CA THR A 296 -1.02 4.41 5.25
C THR A 296 -0.95 4.38 6.77
N SER A 297 -1.77 5.21 7.44
CA SER A 297 -1.91 5.16 8.90
C SER A 297 -2.69 3.91 9.30
N GLN A 298 -2.02 2.96 9.96
CA GLN A 298 -2.70 1.82 10.54
C GLN A 298 -3.10 2.10 12.00
N PRO A 299 -4.35 1.77 12.39
CA PRO A 299 -4.75 1.83 13.78
C PRO A 299 -4.09 0.71 14.58
N LEU A 300 -3.13 1.06 15.43
CA LEU A 300 -2.55 0.14 16.40
C LEU A 300 -3.51 0.01 17.59
N PRO A 301 -4.02 -1.19 17.91
CA PRO A 301 -4.90 -1.38 19.06
C PRO A 301 -4.09 -1.25 20.36
N LEU A 302 -4.40 -0.23 21.16
CA LEU A 302 -3.78 -0.01 22.47
C LEU A 302 -4.46 -0.79 23.60
N ALA A 303 -5.53 -1.53 23.32
CA ALA A 303 -6.32 -2.25 24.29
C ALA A 303 -5.47 -3.19 25.19
N GLY A 304 -4.47 -3.87 24.62
CA GLY A 304 -3.56 -4.75 25.37
C GLY A 304 -2.79 -4.05 26.48
N ALA A 305 -2.28 -2.84 26.21
CA ALA A 305 -1.55 -2.05 27.21
C ALA A 305 -2.48 -1.59 28.36
N PHE A 306 -3.69 -1.17 28.02
CA PHE A 306 -4.69 -0.77 29.03
C PHE A 306 -5.18 -1.97 29.86
N ILE A 307 -5.32 -3.18 29.27
CA ILE A 307 -5.65 -4.41 30.00
C ILE A 307 -4.53 -4.75 30.99
N ALA A 308 -3.28 -4.71 30.55
CA ALA A 308 -2.14 -4.99 31.44
C ALA A 308 -2.08 -4.00 32.62
N LEU A 309 -2.28 -2.71 32.38
CA LEU A 309 -2.35 -1.69 33.43
C LEU A 309 -3.52 -1.94 34.37
N ALA A 310 -4.70 -2.28 33.85
CA ALA A 310 -5.87 -2.59 34.68
C ALA A 310 -5.62 -3.79 35.62
N LEU A 311 -5.00 -4.85 35.10
CA LEU A 311 -4.65 -6.03 35.91
C LEU A 311 -3.67 -5.69 37.03
N VAL A 312 -2.66 -4.88 36.76
CA VAL A 312 -1.70 -4.40 37.78
C VAL A 312 -2.43 -3.60 38.88
N LEU A 313 -3.32 -2.69 38.50
CA LEU A 313 -4.11 -1.89 39.45
C LEU A 313 -5.06 -2.78 40.30
N LEU A 314 -5.70 -3.75 39.69
CA LEU A 314 -6.59 -4.69 40.39
C LEU A 314 -5.79 -5.57 41.35
N ALA A 315 -4.64 -6.09 40.94
CA ALA A 315 -3.76 -6.87 41.79
C ALA A 315 -3.23 -6.06 42.99
N ALA A 316 -2.78 -4.82 42.73
CA ALA A 316 -2.35 -3.90 43.78
C ALA A 316 -3.50 -3.57 44.76
N GLY A 317 -4.71 -3.33 44.24
CA GLY A 317 -5.92 -3.14 45.03
C GLY A 317 -6.23 -4.31 45.94
N ALA A 318 -6.19 -5.53 45.39
CA ALA A 318 -6.40 -6.78 46.15
C ALA A 318 -5.36 -6.97 47.27
N VAL A 319 -4.06 -6.83 46.91
CA VAL A 319 -2.96 -6.97 47.90
C VAL A 319 -3.09 -5.93 49.02
N LEU A 320 -3.35 -4.66 48.69
CA LEU A 320 -3.54 -3.60 49.68
C LEU A 320 -4.78 -3.85 50.59
N THR A 321 -5.82 -4.44 50.02
CA THR A 321 -7.01 -4.76 50.78
C THR A 321 -6.74 -5.93 51.74
N VAL A 322 -6.11 -7.01 51.27
CA VAL A 322 -5.75 -8.18 52.10
C VAL A 322 -4.78 -7.81 53.20
N THR A 323 -3.70 -7.11 52.90
CA THR A 323 -2.67 -6.74 53.89
C THR A 323 -3.17 -5.77 54.96
N ARG A 324 -4.20 -4.95 54.66
CA ARG A 324 -4.70 -3.93 55.61
C ARG A 324 -5.99 -4.30 56.30
N THR A 325 -6.78 -5.23 55.73
CA THR A 325 -8.07 -5.66 56.31
C THR A 325 -8.08 -7.10 56.79
N GLY A 326 -7.10 -7.92 56.40
CA GLY A 326 -7.02 -9.35 56.74
C GLY A 326 -8.11 -10.20 56.11
N ARG A 327 -8.90 -9.67 55.18
CA ARG A 327 -9.99 -10.38 54.48
C ARG A 327 -9.95 -10.08 53.00
N VAL A 328 -10.10 -11.14 52.19
CA VAL A 328 -10.47 -11.02 50.78
C VAL A 328 -11.96 -10.72 50.77
N VAL A 329 -12.37 -9.60 50.25
CA VAL A 329 -13.81 -9.24 50.13
C VAL A 329 -14.41 -10.03 48.98
#